data_aa1835ee9b61734279102db585d168bf
#
_entry.id   aa1835ee9b61734279102db585d168bf
#
_cell.length_a   1.000
_cell.length_b   1.000
_cell.length_c   1.000
_cell.angle_alpha   90.00
_cell.angle_beta   90.00
_cell.angle_gamma   90.00
#
_symmetry.space_group_name_H-M   'P 1'
#
loop_
_entity.id
_entity.type
_entity.pdbx_description
1 polymer ?
#
loop_
_entity_poly.entity_id
_entity_poly.type
_entity_poly.pdbx_seq_one_letter_code
_entity_poly.pdbx_strand_id
1 'polypeptide(L)'
;MEKVQVIVATIAFGMGIDKPDVRFVIHYDIPKSLEGYYQETGRAGRDGGEGQCICFYSPKDIERLRKFQQGKPVVEQEISNLLLFETQSYAESPICRRKLLLNYFGEEYKQEKCGNCDNCKKVYRMMDATELLGLMLETIHQLNEKFRSRHIVDIIKGNETSTAISYRHNELENFGCGEDEDEATLHAIIRQALLKGYIKKDIESYGDLKLTPEGKKFMKRPTKFEVPIEVHNDEDSTDMESSMGACAAADDVLFSILKDLRKKLSKR
;
A
#
# COMPACT_ATOMS: atom_id res chain seq x y z
N MET A 1 6.17 -37.91 -10.95
CA MET A 1 4.73 -37.58 -10.96
C MET A 1 4.45 -36.64 -9.80
N GLU A 2 4.04 -35.44 -10.10
CA GLU A 2 3.64 -34.47 -9.09
C GLU A 2 2.29 -34.89 -8.49
N LYS A 3 2.30 -35.20 -7.19
CA LYS A 3 1.12 -35.70 -6.49
C LYS A 3 0.29 -34.58 -5.84
N VAL A 4 0.82 -33.33 -5.79
CA VAL A 4 0.21 -32.22 -5.07
C VAL A 4 0.10 -31.02 -6.01
N GLN A 5 -1.14 -30.53 -6.20
CA GLN A 5 -1.43 -29.39 -7.07
C GLN A 5 -1.46 -28.07 -6.30
N VAL A 6 -1.79 -28.09 -5.02
CA VAL A 6 -1.92 -26.92 -4.15
C VAL A 6 -1.21 -27.20 -2.83
N ILE A 7 -0.42 -26.24 -2.38
CA ILE A 7 0.25 -26.28 -1.08
C ILE A 7 -0.25 -25.09 -0.26
N VAL A 8 -0.71 -25.38 0.95
CA VAL A 8 -1.05 -24.37 1.96
C VAL A 8 0.03 -24.37 3.02
N ALA A 9 0.69 -23.26 3.21
CA ALA A 9 1.85 -23.19 4.08
C ALA A 9 1.98 -21.81 4.74
N THR A 10 2.81 -21.73 5.77
CA THR A 10 3.27 -20.47 6.34
C THR A 10 4.52 -19.99 5.59
N ILE A 11 4.96 -18.76 5.89
CA ILE A 11 6.16 -18.14 5.32
C ILE A 11 7.42 -19.05 5.40
N ALA A 12 7.53 -19.86 6.45
CA ALA A 12 8.66 -20.77 6.65
C ALA A 12 8.79 -21.82 5.55
N PHE A 13 7.69 -22.26 4.95
CA PHE A 13 7.70 -23.23 3.84
C PHE A 13 8.27 -22.65 2.55
N GLY A 14 8.20 -21.32 2.40
CA GLY A 14 8.65 -20.62 1.20
C GLY A 14 10.18 -20.59 1.03
N MET A 15 10.97 -20.75 2.08
CA MET A 15 12.43 -20.70 1.98
C MET A 15 12.99 -21.97 1.33
N GLY A 16 13.72 -21.81 0.22
CA GLY A 16 14.38 -22.91 -0.47
C GLY A 16 13.50 -23.69 -1.47
N ILE A 17 12.26 -23.28 -1.73
CA ILE A 17 11.45 -23.89 -2.77
C ILE A 17 11.77 -23.25 -4.12
N ASP A 18 12.29 -24.07 -5.01
CA ASP A 18 12.61 -23.72 -6.39
C ASP A 18 11.78 -24.56 -7.37
N LYS A 19 10.46 -24.37 -7.35
CA LYS A 19 9.55 -24.95 -8.31
C LYS A 19 9.29 -23.95 -9.42
N PRO A 20 9.70 -24.22 -10.68
CA PRO A 20 9.63 -23.22 -11.74
C PRO A 20 8.21 -22.93 -12.23
N ASP A 21 7.32 -23.91 -12.20
CA ASP A 21 5.98 -23.90 -12.80
C ASP A 21 4.86 -23.54 -11.82
N VAL A 22 5.13 -22.73 -10.80
CA VAL A 22 4.09 -22.17 -9.92
C VAL A 22 3.22 -21.20 -10.72
N ARG A 23 1.91 -21.47 -10.79
CA ARG A 23 0.96 -20.65 -11.58
C ARG A 23 0.23 -19.61 -10.77
N PHE A 24 0.12 -19.79 -9.46
CA PHE A 24 -0.48 -18.80 -8.58
C PHE A 24 0.18 -18.78 -7.20
N VAL A 25 0.27 -17.59 -6.64
CA VAL A 25 0.62 -17.34 -5.24
C VAL A 25 -0.52 -16.56 -4.61
N ILE A 26 -1.12 -17.12 -3.57
CA ILE A 26 -2.27 -16.52 -2.88
C ILE A 26 -1.88 -16.21 -1.45
N HIS A 27 -1.95 -14.94 -1.09
CA HIS A 27 -1.79 -14.50 0.29
C HIS A 27 -3.20 -14.36 0.90
N TYR A 28 -3.49 -15.22 1.87
CA TYR A 28 -4.73 -15.13 2.65
C TYR A 28 -4.67 -13.99 3.66
N ASP A 29 -3.51 -13.81 4.28
CA ASP A 29 -3.18 -12.67 5.13
C ASP A 29 -2.16 -11.78 4.41
N ILE A 30 -2.31 -10.46 4.55
CA ILE A 30 -1.35 -9.53 3.97
C ILE A 30 0.05 -9.72 4.58
N PRO A 31 1.12 -9.75 3.79
CA PRO A 31 2.49 -9.80 4.28
C PRO A 31 2.86 -8.59 5.14
N LYS A 32 3.83 -8.76 6.02
CA LYS A 32 4.28 -7.72 6.96
C LYS A 32 5.09 -6.62 6.30
N SER A 33 5.60 -6.87 5.10
CA SER A 33 6.41 -5.92 4.33
C SER A 33 6.30 -6.20 2.83
N LEU A 34 6.60 -5.21 2.01
CA LEU A 34 6.63 -5.35 0.55
C LEU A 34 7.78 -6.23 0.08
N GLU A 35 8.90 -6.29 0.80
CA GLU A 35 10.00 -7.19 0.51
C GLU A 35 9.56 -8.65 0.65
N GLY A 36 8.84 -8.97 1.73
CA GLY A 36 8.25 -10.30 1.92
C GLY A 36 7.26 -10.64 0.81
N TYR A 37 6.37 -9.71 0.50
CA TYR A 37 5.43 -9.86 -0.60
C TYR A 37 6.13 -10.12 -1.95
N TYR A 38 7.14 -9.34 -2.28
CA TYR A 38 7.92 -9.48 -3.51
C TYR A 38 8.64 -10.83 -3.56
N GLN A 39 9.28 -11.23 -2.47
CA GLN A 39 9.99 -12.50 -2.38
C GLN A 39 9.04 -13.71 -2.56
N GLU A 40 7.83 -13.63 -2.01
CA GLU A 40 6.84 -14.69 -2.09
C GLU A 40 6.16 -14.74 -3.45
N THR A 41 5.75 -13.61 -3.99
CA THR A 41 5.16 -13.51 -5.33
C THR A 41 6.15 -13.83 -6.45
N GLY A 42 7.44 -13.53 -6.25
CA GLY A 42 8.52 -13.86 -7.18
C GLY A 42 8.74 -15.37 -7.38
N ARG A 43 7.95 -16.24 -6.74
CA ARG A 43 7.94 -17.69 -6.98
C ARG A 43 7.07 -18.07 -8.17
N ALA A 44 6.08 -17.25 -8.52
CA ALA A 44 5.19 -17.52 -9.64
C ALA A 44 5.90 -17.29 -10.99
N GLY A 45 5.72 -18.24 -11.92
CA GLY A 45 6.15 -18.08 -13.33
C GLY A 45 7.68 -18.06 -13.52
N ARG A 46 8.49 -18.72 -12.71
CA ARG A 46 9.94 -18.77 -12.85
C ARG A 46 10.41 -19.43 -14.15
N ASP A 47 9.56 -20.24 -14.75
CA ASP A 47 9.80 -20.85 -16.07
C ASP A 47 9.47 -19.92 -17.25
N GLY A 48 9.12 -18.65 -16.98
CA GLY A 48 8.67 -17.69 -17.97
C GLY A 48 7.19 -17.80 -18.36
N GLY A 49 6.47 -18.78 -17.78
CA GLY A 49 5.02 -18.91 -17.94
C GLY A 49 4.24 -17.87 -17.13
N GLU A 50 2.95 -17.68 -17.45
CA GLU A 50 2.10 -16.77 -16.70
C GLU A 50 1.92 -17.24 -15.25
N GLY A 51 2.01 -16.29 -14.32
CA GLY A 51 1.78 -16.46 -12.91
C GLY A 51 0.83 -15.39 -12.38
N GLN A 52 -0.13 -15.80 -11.53
CA GLN A 52 -1.06 -14.89 -10.87
C GLN A 52 -0.68 -14.74 -9.40
N CYS A 53 -0.67 -13.50 -8.92
CA CYS A 53 -0.43 -13.17 -7.53
C CYS A 53 -1.67 -12.49 -6.97
N ILE A 54 -2.29 -13.11 -5.98
CA ILE A 54 -3.54 -12.64 -5.34
C ILE A 54 -3.22 -12.39 -3.87
N CYS A 55 -3.62 -11.23 -3.38
CA CYS A 55 -3.51 -10.91 -1.96
C CYS A 55 -4.86 -10.41 -1.45
N PHE A 56 -5.40 -11.07 -0.46
CA PHE A 56 -6.55 -10.58 0.27
C PHE A 56 -6.09 -9.51 1.25
N TYR A 57 -6.86 -8.44 1.37
CA TYR A 57 -6.55 -7.31 2.23
C TYR A 57 -7.81 -6.83 2.96
N SER A 58 -7.65 -6.55 4.23
CA SER A 58 -8.60 -5.83 5.06
C SER A 58 -7.86 -4.88 6.01
N PRO A 59 -8.39 -3.68 6.32
CA PRO A 59 -7.82 -2.79 7.34
C PRO A 59 -7.63 -3.48 8.69
N LYS A 60 -8.48 -4.46 9.04
CA LYS A 60 -8.36 -5.28 10.25
C LYS A 60 -7.07 -6.11 10.30
N ASP A 61 -6.50 -6.46 9.14
CA ASP A 61 -5.23 -7.19 9.09
C ASP A 61 -4.08 -6.33 9.58
N ILE A 62 -4.10 -5.04 9.23
CA ILE A 62 -3.10 -4.06 9.71
C ILE A 62 -3.17 -3.91 11.23
N GLU A 63 -4.38 -3.80 11.79
CA GLU A 63 -4.56 -3.73 13.25
C GLU A 63 -4.04 -4.99 13.95
N ARG A 64 -4.33 -6.16 13.39
CA ARG A 64 -3.85 -7.45 13.89
C ARG A 64 -2.33 -7.53 13.86
N LEU A 65 -1.71 -7.13 12.75
CA LEU A 65 -0.25 -7.14 12.60
C LEU A 65 0.43 -6.14 13.55
N ARG A 66 -0.18 -4.97 13.80
CA ARG A 66 0.31 -4.02 14.83
C ARG A 66 0.28 -4.61 16.24
N LYS A 67 -0.77 -5.37 16.58
CA LYS A 67 -0.85 -6.05 17.90
C LYS A 67 0.28 -7.06 18.10
N PHE A 68 0.73 -7.75 17.05
CA PHE A 68 1.88 -8.66 17.13
C PHE A 68 3.24 -7.96 17.35
N GLN A 69 3.29 -6.63 17.21
CA GLN A 69 4.50 -5.87 17.51
C GLN A 69 4.59 -5.45 18.98
N GLN A 70 3.47 -5.52 19.71
CA GLN A 70 3.44 -5.16 21.14
C GLN A 70 4.39 -6.05 21.93
N GLY A 71 5.18 -5.43 22.81
CA GLY A 71 6.18 -6.13 23.63
C GLY A 71 7.58 -6.25 23.01
N LYS A 72 7.77 -5.83 21.75
CA LYS A 72 9.10 -5.72 21.15
C LYS A 72 9.80 -4.43 21.56
N PRO A 73 11.15 -4.35 21.43
CA PRO A 73 11.87 -3.10 21.61
C PRO A 73 11.28 -1.97 20.73
N VAL A 74 11.29 -0.74 21.24
CA VAL A 74 10.67 0.43 20.59
C VAL A 74 11.18 0.61 19.16
N VAL A 75 12.49 0.48 18.95
CA VAL A 75 13.13 0.62 17.63
C VAL A 75 12.60 -0.44 16.63
N GLU A 76 12.43 -1.69 17.08
CA GLU A 76 11.86 -2.73 16.23
C GLU A 76 10.38 -2.48 15.91
N GLN A 77 9.63 -1.93 16.87
CA GLN A 77 8.24 -1.54 16.62
C GLN A 77 8.15 -0.42 15.58
N GLU A 78 9.01 0.59 15.65
CA GLU A 78 9.05 1.69 14.69
C GLU A 78 9.36 1.21 13.27
N ILE A 79 10.41 0.37 13.11
CA ILE A 79 10.77 -0.20 11.81
C ILE A 79 9.61 -1.06 11.27
N SER A 80 9.06 -1.94 12.10
CA SER A 80 7.96 -2.82 11.70
C SER A 80 6.70 -2.03 11.31
N ASN A 81 6.39 -0.95 12.02
CA ASN A 81 5.26 -0.08 11.70
C ASN A 81 5.49 0.68 10.38
N LEU A 82 6.73 1.07 10.09
CA LEU A 82 7.07 1.69 8.82
C LEU A 82 6.87 0.74 7.64
N LEU A 83 7.39 -0.49 7.73
CA LEU A 83 7.22 -1.52 6.71
C LEU A 83 5.75 -1.88 6.50
N LEU A 84 5.00 -1.98 7.59
CA LEU A 84 3.57 -2.26 7.55
C LEU A 84 2.78 -1.10 6.90
N PHE A 85 3.16 0.14 7.17
CA PHE A 85 2.57 1.32 6.53
C PHE A 85 2.82 1.33 5.01
N GLU A 86 4.02 0.95 4.56
CA GLU A 86 4.31 0.82 3.11
C GLU A 86 3.44 -0.26 2.47
N THR A 87 3.26 -1.40 3.15
CA THR A 87 2.42 -2.48 2.67
C THR A 87 0.94 -2.07 2.60
N GLN A 88 0.45 -1.37 3.62
CA GLN A 88 -0.89 -0.77 3.63
C GLN A 88 -1.06 0.21 2.47
N SER A 89 -0.11 1.13 2.31
CA SER A 89 -0.10 2.11 1.22
C SER A 89 -0.14 1.46 -0.16
N TYR A 90 0.57 0.35 -0.34
CA TYR A 90 0.53 -0.43 -1.57
C TYR A 90 -0.84 -1.08 -1.78
N ALA A 91 -1.43 -1.68 -0.75
CA ALA A 91 -2.72 -2.36 -0.82
C ALA A 91 -3.87 -1.40 -1.16
N GLU A 92 -3.88 -0.22 -0.54
CA GLU A 92 -4.94 0.78 -0.67
C GLU A 92 -4.76 1.73 -1.87
N SER A 93 -3.62 1.71 -2.52
CA SER A 93 -3.33 2.62 -3.63
C SER A 93 -4.11 2.27 -4.90
N PRO A 94 -4.69 3.25 -5.60
CA PRO A 94 -5.29 3.08 -6.93
C PRO A 94 -4.26 3.06 -8.07
N ILE A 95 -2.99 3.27 -7.77
CA ILE A 95 -1.91 3.32 -8.76
C ILE A 95 -1.55 1.89 -9.22
N CYS A 96 -1.03 1.76 -10.45
CA CYS A 96 -0.57 0.49 -11.01
C CYS A 96 0.33 -0.26 -10.01
N ARG A 97 -0.03 -1.51 -9.66
CA ARG A 97 0.69 -2.35 -8.69
C ARG A 97 2.17 -2.53 -9.06
N ARG A 98 2.45 -2.77 -10.35
CA ARG A 98 3.82 -2.94 -10.82
C ARG A 98 4.63 -1.65 -10.68
N LYS A 99 4.04 -0.51 -11.03
CA LYS A 99 4.70 0.80 -10.90
C LYS A 99 5.07 1.11 -9.45
N LEU A 100 4.15 0.87 -8.51
CA LEU A 100 4.40 1.08 -7.09
C LEU A 100 5.49 0.16 -6.55
N LEU A 101 5.42 -1.12 -6.90
CA LEU A 101 6.37 -2.11 -6.40
C LEU A 101 7.78 -1.84 -6.90
N LEU A 102 7.96 -1.55 -8.20
CA LEU A 102 9.26 -1.22 -8.78
C LEU A 102 9.81 0.08 -8.20
N ASN A 103 8.98 1.10 -8.06
CA ASN A 103 9.39 2.36 -7.42
C ASN A 103 9.83 2.15 -5.97
N TYR A 104 9.17 1.28 -5.21
CA TYR A 104 9.57 0.93 -3.86
C TYR A 104 11.00 0.38 -3.80
N PHE A 105 11.40 -0.42 -4.80
CA PHE A 105 12.77 -0.96 -4.93
C PHE A 105 13.73 -0.03 -5.67
N GLY A 106 13.34 1.22 -5.95
CA GLY A 106 14.19 2.23 -6.59
C GLY A 106 14.29 2.11 -8.10
N GLU A 107 13.44 1.27 -8.74
CA GLU A 107 13.39 1.12 -10.19
C GLU A 107 12.32 2.03 -10.80
N GLU A 108 12.68 2.77 -11.85
CA GLU A 108 11.76 3.61 -12.60
C GLU A 108 10.97 2.79 -13.61
N TYR A 109 9.64 2.72 -13.43
CA TYR A 109 8.75 2.12 -14.41
C TYR A 109 8.17 3.19 -15.34
N LYS A 110 8.67 3.25 -16.58
CA LYS A 110 8.35 4.30 -17.55
C LYS A 110 6.89 4.32 -18.03
N GLN A 111 6.22 3.17 -17.98
CA GLN A 111 4.81 3.07 -18.40
C GLN A 111 3.89 3.52 -17.25
N GLU A 112 2.80 4.21 -17.59
CA GLU A 112 1.81 4.58 -16.56
C GLU A 112 1.01 3.38 -16.04
N LYS A 113 0.71 2.42 -16.91
CA LYS A 113 -0.10 1.23 -16.62
C LYS A 113 0.58 -0.02 -17.14
N CYS A 114 0.57 -1.09 -16.35
CA CYS A 114 1.04 -2.41 -16.83
C CYS A 114 -0.02 -3.18 -17.62
N GLY A 115 -1.28 -2.73 -17.62
CA GLY A 115 -2.41 -3.37 -18.30
C GLY A 115 -2.92 -4.66 -17.68
N ASN A 116 -2.21 -5.24 -16.70
CA ASN A 116 -2.52 -6.58 -16.18
C ASN A 116 -2.98 -6.63 -14.70
N CYS A 117 -2.60 -5.65 -13.87
CA CYS A 117 -3.01 -5.64 -12.46
C CYS A 117 -4.47 -5.18 -12.29
N ASP A 118 -5.02 -5.46 -11.11
CA ASP A 118 -6.37 -5.05 -10.68
C ASP A 118 -6.61 -3.55 -10.89
N ASN A 119 -5.70 -2.69 -10.42
CA ASN A 119 -5.81 -1.25 -10.55
C ASN A 119 -5.78 -0.76 -12.02
N CYS A 120 -5.05 -1.43 -12.91
CA CYS A 120 -5.05 -1.07 -14.33
C CYS A 120 -6.35 -1.42 -15.04
N LYS A 121 -7.10 -2.39 -14.52
CA LYS A 121 -8.39 -2.85 -15.07
C LYS A 121 -9.57 -2.05 -14.55
N LYS A 122 -9.41 -1.34 -13.40
CA LYS A 122 -10.42 -0.45 -12.83
C LYS A 122 -10.39 0.93 -13.49
N VAL A 123 -11.55 1.58 -13.47
CA VAL A 123 -11.68 2.99 -13.89
C VAL A 123 -11.67 3.85 -12.63
N TYR A 124 -10.78 4.84 -12.59
CA TYR A 124 -10.66 5.79 -11.49
C TYR A 124 -11.09 7.18 -11.96
N ARG A 125 -11.67 7.97 -11.08
CA ARG A 125 -11.87 9.38 -11.29
C ARG A 125 -10.58 10.13 -11.01
N MET A 126 -10.20 11.04 -11.90
CA MET A 126 -9.06 11.93 -11.67
C MET A 126 -9.52 13.17 -10.91
N MET A 127 -8.85 13.46 -9.80
CA MET A 127 -9.05 14.66 -9.00
C MET A 127 -7.89 15.61 -9.23
N ASP A 128 -8.18 16.90 -9.43
CA ASP A 128 -7.15 17.93 -9.45
C ASP A 128 -6.70 18.20 -8.00
N ALA A 129 -5.46 17.91 -7.70
CA ALA A 129 -4.84 18.08 -6.41
C ALA A 129 -3.67 19.10 -6.45
N THR A 130 -3.70 20.02 -7.40
CA THR A 130 -2.62 20.99 -7.62
C THR A 130 -2.37 21.85 -6.39
N GLU A 131 -3.43 22.38 -5.78
CA GLU A 131 -3.34 23.23 -4.60
C GLU A 131 -2.87 22.44 -3.37
N LEU A 132 -3.46 21.27 -3.13
CA LEU A 132 -3.08 20.38 -2.02
C LEU A 132 -1.62 19.92 -2.12
N LEU A 133 -1.14 19.63 -3.32
CA LEU A 133 0.28 19.32 -3.52
C LEU A 133 1.15 20.53 -3.17
N GLY A 134 0.76 21.72 -3.59
CA GLY A 134 1.46 22.97 -3.24
C GLY A 134 1.60 23.13 -1.73
N LEU A 135 0.51 23.00 -0.99
CA LEU A 135 0.49 23.06 0.49
C LEU A 135 1.39 21.99 1.11
N MET A 136 1.36 20.76 0.61
CA MET A 136 2.21 19.68 1.13
C MET A 136 3.70 19.93 0.88
N LEU A 137 4.08 20.39 -0.30
CA LEU A 137 5.47 20.72 -0.62
C LEU A 137 5.97 21.88 0.24
N GLU A 138 5.14 22.89 0.45
CA GLU A 138 5.46 24.01 1.33
C GLU A 138 5.62 23.57 2.78
N THR A 139 4.73 22.72 3.28
CA THR A 139 4.83 22.13 4.62
C THR A 139 6.14 21.33 4.76
N ILE A 140 6.49 20.49 3.79
CA ILE A 140 7.77 19.75 3.79
C ILE A 140 8.95 20.72 3.86
N HIS A 141 8.90 21.85 3.13
CA HIS A 141 9.93 22.86 3.15
C HIS A 141 10.04 23.55 4.51
N GLN A 142 8.92 23.96 5.09
CA GLN A 142 8.86 24.63 6.41
C GLN A 142 9.39 23.71 7.53
N LEU A 143 9.17 22.40 7.40
CA LEU A 143 9.68 21.38 8.32
C LEU A 143 11.15 20.99 8.08
N ASN A 144 11.88 21.76 7.25
CA ASN A 144 13.29 21.52 6.90
C ASN A 144 13.56 20.12 6.33
N GLU A 145 12.56 19.51 5.67
CA GLU A 145 12.68 18.21 5.01
C GLU A 145 13.09 17.08 5.98
N LYS A 146 12.61 17.10 7.24
CA LYS A 146 13.04 16.18 8.32
C LYS A 146 11.92 15.29 8.86
N PHE A 147 10.80 15.18 8.15
CA PHE A 147 9.66 14.41 8.62
C PHE A 147 9.10 13.48 7.55
N ARG A 148 8.48 12.39 8.02
CA ARG A 148 7.86 11.34 7.18
C ARG A 148 6.49 11.78 6.68
N SER A 149 6.00 11.07 5.66
CA SER A 149 4.69 11.32 5.02
C SER A 149 3.53 11.43 6.02
N ARG A 150 3.48 10.56 7.02
CA ARG A 150 2.41 10.56 8.03
C ARG A 150 2.35 11.90 8.78
N HIS A 151 3.50 12.40 9.22
CA HIS A 151 3.54 13.67 9.95
C HIS A 151 3.10 14.86 9.09
N ILE A 152 3.44 14.85 7.79
CA ILE A 152 2.96 15.86 6.85
C ILE A 152 1.43 15.81 6.73
N VAL A 153 0.86 14.61 6.61
CA VAL A 153 -0.59 14.43 6.58
C VAL A 153 -1.23 14.88 7.89
N ASP A 154 -0.66 14.53 9.04
CA ASP A 154 -1.16 14.97 10.35
C ASP A 154 -1.23 16.50 10.47
N ILE A 155 -0.21 17.22 9.96
CA ILE A 155 -0.21 18.70 9.95
C ILE A 155 -1.31 19.25 9.03
N ILE A 156 -1.40 18.75 7.80
CA ILE A 156 -2.41 19.21 6.83
C ILE A 156 -3.82 18.93 7.34
N LYS A 157 -4.04 17.80 8.04
CA LYS A 157 -5.32 17.45 8.70
C LYS A 157 -5.61 18.25 9.96
N GLY A 158 -4.62 18.94 10.55
CA GLY A 158 -4.78 19.60 11.84
C GLY A 158 -4.76 18.63 13.03
N ASN A 159 -4.16 17.45 12.90
CA ASN A 159 -4.05 16.49 13.99
C ASN A 159 -3.01 16.93 15.03
N GLU A 160 -3.44 17.23 16.25
CA GLU A 160 -2.56 17.57 17.37
C GLU A 160 -1.84 16.34 17.92
N THR A 161 -0.87 15.84 17.17
CA THR A 161 -0.02 14.75 17.65
C THR A 161 1.01 15.26 18.67
N SER A 162 1.52 14.36 19.53
CA SER A 162 2.61 14.69 20.47
C SER A 162 3.83 15.29 19.77
N THR A 163 4.14 14.83 18.57
CA THR A 163 5.22 15.37 17.73
C THR A 163 4.89 16.77 17.24
N ALA A 164 3.68 17.03 16.73
CA ALA A 164 3.26 18.35 16.28
C ALA A 164 3.35 19.39 17.40
N ILE A 165 2.90 19.03 18.60
CA ILE A 165 2.96 19.91 19.78
C ILE A 165 4.40 20.14 20.23
N SER A 166 5.22 19.10 20.33
CA SER A 166 6.60 19.19 20.82
C SER A 166 7.49 20.08 19.95
N TYR A 167 7.26 20.07 18.65
CA TYR A 167 7.99 20.90 17.67
C TYR A 167 7.25 22.21 17.32
N ARG A 168 6.10 22.49 17.94
CA ARG A 168 5.21 23.62 17.64
C ARG A 168 4.74 23.68 16.18
N HIS A 169 4.58 22.53 15.55
CA HIS A 169 4.09 22.47 14.17
C HIS A 169 2.59 22.75 14.07
N ASN A 170 1.86 22.72 15.18
CA ASN A 170 0.49 23.17 15.27
C ASN A 170 0.33 24.72 15.18
N GLU A 171 1.44 25.46 15.22
CA GLU A 171 1.47 26.91 15.01
C GLU A 171 1.76 27.30 13.55
N LEU A 172 2.00 26.32 12.65
CA LEU A 172 2.26 26.56 11.24
C LEU A 172 1.00 27.07 10.52
N GLU A 173 1.19 27.96 9.55
CA GLU A 173 0.10 28.49 8.73
C GLU A 173 -0.68 27.42 7.99
N ASN A 174 0.00 26.34 7.58
CA ASN A 174 -0.59 25.21 6.87
C ASN A 174 -1.23 24.16 7.79
N PHE A 175 -1.26 24.39 9.12
CA PHE A 175 -1.87 23.43 10.04
C PHE A 175 -3.40 23.45 9.89
N GLY A 176 -3.99 22.29 9.58
CA GLY A 176 -5.43 22.13 9.38
C GLY A 176 -5.97 22.64 8.04
N CYS A 177 -5.09 23.09 7.11
CA CYS A 177 -5.56 23.60 5.80
C CYS A 177 -6.23 22.54 4.91
N GLY A 178 -6.15 21.27 5.27
CA GLY A 178 -6.81 20.16 4.58
C GLY A 178 -7.63 19.29 5.53
N GLU A 179 -8.21 19.87 6.58
CA GLU A 179 -9.02 19.15 7.57
C GLU A 179 -10.24 18.44 6.96
N ASP A 180 -10.84 19.05 5.92
CA ASP A 180 -11.99 18.51 5.19
C ASP A 180 -11.63 17.36 4.24
N GLU A 181 -10.35 17.22 3.90
CA GLU A 181 -9.89 16.19 2.96
C GLU A 181 -9.77 14.81 3.63
N ASP A 182 -10.07 13.74 2.91
CA ASP A 182 -9.87 12.39 3.41
C ASP A 182 -8.38 12.03 3.52
N GLU A 183 -8.00 11.37 4.62
CA GLU A 183 -6.61 10.97 4.89
C GLU A 183 -6.04 10.07 3.77
N ALA A 184 -6.88 9.20 3.19
CA ALA A 184 -6.49 8.33 2.07
C ALA A 184 -6.14 9.16 0.82
N THR A 185 -6.88 10.24 0.56
CA THR A 185 -6.63 11.20 -0.51
C THR A 185 -5.30 11.93 -0.31
N LEU A 186 -5.03 12.43 0.90
CA LEU A 186 -3.76 13.08 1.21
C LEU A 186 -2.57 12.13 1.03
N HIS A 187 -2.70 10.89 1.46
CA HIS A 187 -1.68 9.87 1.21
C HIS A 187 -1.53 9.54 -0.29
N ALA A 188 -2.62 9.55 -1.06
CA ALA A 188 -2.57 9.34 -2.51
C ALA A 188 -1.79 10.46 -3.22
N ILE A 189 -1.96 11.71 -2.78
CA ILE A 189 -1.19 12.87 -3.29
C ILE A 189 0.30 12.68 -3.04
N ILE A 190 0.70 12.33 -1.83
CA ILE A 190 2.12 12.07 -1.49
C ILE A 190 2.70 10.93 -2.34
N ARG A 191 1.96 9.82 -2.49
CA ARG A 191 2.39 8.70 -3.34
C ARG A 191 2.60 9.12 -4.80
N GLN A 192 1.66 9.88 -5.33
CA GLN A 192 1.76 10.37 -6.70
C GLN A 192 2.89 11.38 -6.86
N ALA A 193 3.14 12.24 -5.85
CA ALA A 193 4.25 13.17 -5.85
C ALA A 193 5.63 12.47 -5.83
N LEU A 194 5.75 11.36 -5.09
CA LEU A 194 6.93 10.49 -5.12
C LEU A 194 7.15 9.90 -6.52
N LEU A 195 6.10 9.35 -7.14
CA LEU A 195 6.17 8.72 -8.47
C LEU A 195 6.47 9.72 -9.59
N LYS A 196 5.99 10.96 -9.47
CA LYS A 196 6.27 12.04 -10.43
C LYS A 196 7.59 12.77 -10.12
N GLY A 197 8.30 12.37 -9.06
CA GLY A 197 9.59 12.92 -8.73
C GLY A 197 9.57 14.33 -8.15
N TYR A 198 8.46 14.82 -7.62
CA TYR A 198 8.42 16.11 -6.91
C TYR A 198 9.05 16.04 -5.52
N ILE A 199 8.95 14.88 -4.89
CA ILE A 199 9.57 14.55 -3.61
C ILE A 199 10.28 13.20 -3.73
N LYS A 200 11.21 12.95 -2.82
CA LYS A 200 11.88 11.65 -2.65
C LYS A 200 11.93 11.25 -1.19
N LYS A 201 11.99 9.95 -0.92
CA LYS A 201 12.27 9.43 0.41
C LYS A 201 13.77 9.35 0.64
N ASP A 202 14.21 9.83 1.77
CA ASP A 202 15.58 9.67 2.24
C ASP A 202 15.69 8.40 3.07
N ILE A 203 16.38 7.40 2.51
CA ILE A 203 16.54 6.08 3.15
C ILE A 203 17.41 6.18 4.40
N GLU A 204 18.44 7.04 4.38
CA GLU A 204 19.35 7.24 5.50
C GLU A 204 18.65 7.88 6.71
N SER A 205 17.63 8.70 6.47
CA SER A 205 16.80 9.33 7.49
C SER A 205 15.48 8.56 7.74
N TYR A 206 15.47 7.24 7.53
CA TYR A 206 14.31 6.37 7.77
C TYR A 206 13.02 6.79 7.04
N GLY A 207 13.14 7.41 5.88
CA GLY A 207 12.00 7.72 5.02
C GLY A 207 11.46 9.15 5.16
N ASP A 208 12.28 10.08 5.63
CA ASP A 208 11.96 11.50 5.59
C ASP A 208 11.74 11.97 4.15
N LEU A 209 10.80 12.88 3.97
CA LEU A 209 10.50 13.44 2.65
C LEU A 209 11.42 14.61 2.34
N LYS A 210 12.06 14.54 1.19
CA LYS A 210 12.95 15.59 0.66
C LYS A 210 12.36 16.17 -0.62
N LEU A 211 12.46 17.48 -0.79
CA LEU A 211 12.09 18.15 -2.02
C LEU A 211 13.13 17.91 -3.11
N THR A 212 12.64 17.59 -4.31
CA THR A 212 13.49 17.55 -5.51
C THR A 212 13.58 18.93 -6.17
N PRO A 213 14.48 19.14 -7.14
CA PRO A 213 14.49 20.36 -7.95
C PRO A 213 13.13 20.60 -8.64
N GLU A 214 12.47 19.54 -9.11
CA GLU A 214 11.13 19.58 -9.74
C GLU A 214 10.07 20.02 -8.72
N GLY A 215 10.10 19.51 -7.49
CA GLY A 215 9.21 19.95 -6.41
C GLY A 215 9.38 21.42 -6.08
N LYS A 216 10.64 21.90 -5.96
CA LYS A 216 10.95 23.33 -5.74
C LYS A 216 10.51 24.21 -6.91
N LYS A 217 10.56 23.69 -8.15
CA LYS A 217 10.06 24.39 -9.34
C LYS A 217 8.52 24.46 -9.33
N PHE A 218 7.86 23.37 -8.93
CA PHE A 218 6.40 23.31 -8.82
C PHE A 218 5.88 24.36 -7.81
N MET A 219 6.49 24.50 -6.64
CA MET A 219 6.13 25.52 -5.65
C MET A 219 6.18 26.94 -6.21
N LYS A 220 7.16 27.22 -7.08
CA LYS A 220 7.27 28.55 -7.73
C LYS A 220 6.30 28.76 -8.88
N ARG A 221 5.98 27.67 -9.60
CA ARG A 221 5.13 27.69 -10.79
C ARG A 221 4.32 26.42 -10.85
N PRO A 222 3.18 26.37 -10.15
CA PRO A 222 2.32 25.20 -10.14
C PRO A 222 1.87 24.80 -11.55
N THR A 223 1.85 23.52 -11.81
CA THR A 223 1.32 22.91 -13.04
C THR A 223 0.23 21.93 -12.64
N LYS A 224 -0.71 21.65 -13.52
CA LYS A 224 -1.80 20.71 -13.25
C LYS A 224 -1.29 19.38 -12.71
N PHE A 225 -1.79 19.00 -11.53
CA PHE A 225 -1.44 17.76 -10.86
C PHE A 225 -2.70 16.98 -10.50
N GLU A 226 -2.86 15.82 -11.11
CA GLU A 226 -4.03 14.98 -10.94
C GLU A 226 -3.65 13.68 -10.22
N VAL A 227 -4.54 13.22 -9.34
CA VAL A 227 -4.44 11.94 -8.64
C VAL A 227 -5.66 11.07 -8.94
N PRO A 228 -5.49 9.77 -9.13
CA PRO A 228 -6.60 8.85 -9.23
C PRO A 228 -7.21 8.62 -7.84
N ILE A 229 -8.53 8.75 -7.72
CA ILE A 229 -9.30 8.45 -6.51
C ILE A 229 -10.32 7.36 -6.82
N GLU A 230 -10.57 6.47 -5.84
CA GLU A 230 -11.69 5.54 -5.95
C GLU A 230 -13.01 6.29 -5.85
N VAL A 231 -13.90 6.02 -6.77
CA VAL A 231 -15.28 6.49 -6.67
C VAL A 231 -16.02 5.45 -5.83
N HIS A 232 -16.26 5.76 -4.57
CA HIS A 232 -17.26 5.03 -3.80
C HIS A 232 -18.63 5.46 -4.33
N ASN A 233 -19.19 4.70 -5.26
CA ASN A 233 -20.61 4.80 -5.55
C ASN A 233 -21.33 4.14 -4.37
N ASP A 234 -22.14 4.89 -3.64
CA ASP A 234 -23.00 4.35 -2.58
C ASP A 234 -23.98 3.27 -3.10
N GLU A 235 -24.09 3.11 -4.42
CA GLU A 235 -24.85 2.07 -5.10
C GLU A 235 -24.11 0.71 -5.18
N ASP A 236 -22.76 0.68 -5.08
CA ASP A 236 -21.97 -0.57 -5.17
C ASP A 236 -21.99 -1.40 -3.86
N SER A 237 -22.49 -0.84 -2.76
CA SER A 237 -22.65 -1.59 -1.50
C SER A 237 -23.72 -2.69 -1.58
N THR A 238 -24.69 -2.58 -2.52
CA THR A 238 -25.69 -3.61 -2.78
C THR A 238 -25.26 -4.61 -3.84
N ASP A 239 -24.36 -4.23 -4.77
CA ASP A 239 -23.89 -5.12 -5.83
C ASP A 239 -22.71 -6.01 -5.41
N MET A 240 -21.96 -5.63 -4.35
CA MET A 240 -20.94 -6.54 -3.80
C MET A 240 -21.54 -7.78 -3.14
N GLU A 241 -22.72 -7.68 -2.53
CA GLU A 241 -23.44 -8.85 -2.03
C GLU A 241 -24.02 -9.70 -3.18
N SER A 242 -24.41 -9.09 -4.30
CA SER A 242 -24.95 -9.82 -5.45
C SER A 242 -23.87 -10.39 -6.39
N SER A 243 -22.69 -9.75 -6.50
CA SER A 243 -21.57 -10.32 -7.27
C SER A 243 -20.81 -11.42 -6.51
N MET A 244 -20.83 -11.41 -5.17
CA MET A 244 -20.43 -12.58 -4.37
C MET A 244 -21.36 -13.77 -4.58
N GLY A 245 -22.63 -13.55 -4.94
CA GLY A 245 -23.61 -14.61 -5.18
C GLY A 245 -23.38 -15.44 -6.45
N ALA A 246 -22.69 -14.93 -7.45
CA ALA A 246 -22.43 -15.68 -8.70
C ALA A 246 -21.12 -16.52 -8.67
N CYS A 247 -20.15 -16.18 -7.80
CA CYS A 247 -19.00 -17.04 -7.49
C CYS A 247 -19.26 -18.00 -6.31
N ALA A 248 -20.31 -17.76 -5.51
CA ALA A 248 -20.54 -18.43 -4.23
C ALA A 248 -20.87 -19.94 -4.37
N ALA A 249 -21.48 -20.37 -5.47
CA ALA A 249 -21.91 -21.77 -5.60
C ALA A 249 -20.77 -22.77 -5.84
N ALA A 250 -19.64 -22.34 -6.41
CA ALA A 250 -18.44 -23.18 -6.55
C ALA A 250 -17.54 -23.10 -5.29
N ASP A 251 -17.58 -21.97 -4.58
CA ASP A 251 -16.76 -21.72 -3.39
C ASP A 251 -17.33 -22.37 -2.12
N ASP A 252 -18.63 -22.50 -1.97
CA ASP A 252 -19.25 -23.12 -0.79
C ASP A 252 -18.89 -24.61 -0.65
N VAL A 253 -18.82 -25.34 -1.76
CA VAL A 253 -18.39 -26.75 -1.76
C VAL A 253 -16.91 -26.87 -1.40
N LEU A 254 -16.07 -26.05 -2.01
CA LEU A 254 -14.63 -26.02 -1.72
C LEU A 254 -14.37 -25.55 -0.28
N PHE A 255 -15.07 -24.53 0.18
CA PHE A 255 -14.96 -24.03 1.55
C PHE A 255 -15.43 -25.07 2.58
N SER A 256 -16.49 -25.81 2.30
CA SER A 256 -16.97 -26.92 3.14
C SER A 256 -15.94 -28.05 3.22
N ILE A 257 -15.35 -28.44 2.09
CA ILE A 257 -14.29 -29.46 2.03
C ILE A 257 -13.05 -29.01 2.83
N LEU A 258 -12.62 -27.79 2.69
CA LEU A 258 -11.48 -27.23 3.43
C LEU A 258 -11.77 -27.14 4.94
N LYS A 259 -12.98 -26.79 5.33
CA LYS A 259 -13.42 -26.75 6.73
C LYS A 259 -13.43 -28.13 7.38
N ASP A 260 -13.88 -29.15 6.63
CA ASP A 260 -13.89 -30.53 7.10
C ASP A 260 -12.50 -31.14 7.16
N LEU A 261 -11.63 -30.80 6.20
CA LEU A 261 -10.23 -31.19 6.22
C LEU A 261 -9.51 -30.58 7.46
N ARG A 262 -9.75 -29.31 7.74
CA ARG A 262 -9.20 -28.66 8.94
C ARG A 262 -9.66 -29.33 10.22
N LYS A 263 -10.96 -29.68 10.33
CA LYS A 263 -11.49 -30.40 11.49
C LYS A 263 -10.90 -31.80 11.65
N LYS A 264 -10.59 -32.50 10.55
CA LYS A 264 -9.96 -33.83 10.60
C LYS A 264 -8.50 -33.75 11.03
N LEU A 265 -7.78 -32.71 10.59
CA LEU A 265 -6.37 -32.49 10.94
C LEU A 265 -6.17 -31.98 12.40
N SER A 266 -7.12 -31.19 12.92
CA SER A 266 -7.05 -30.69 14.30
C SER A 266 -7.42 -31.72 15.37
N LYS A 267 -7.89 -32.90 14.98
CA LYS A 267 -8.20 -34.04 15.89
C LYS A 267 -7.11 -35.11 15.91
N ARG A 268 -6.02 -34.90 15.20
CA ARG A 268 -4.78 -35.68 15.27
C ARG A 268 -3.71 -34.90 16.03
#